data_e21f316df02139c09721c49eda88fac8
#
_entry.id   e21f316df02139c09721c49eda88fac8
#
_cell.length_a   1.000
_cell.length_b   1.000
_cell.length_c   1.000
_cell.angle_alpha   90.00
_cell.angle_beta   90.00
_cell.angle_gamma   90.00
#
_symmetry.space_group_name_H-M   'P 1'
#
loop_
_entity.id
_entity.type
_entity.pdbx_description
1 polymer ?
#
loop_
_entity_poly.entity_id
_entity_poly.type
_entity_poly.pdbx_seq_one_letter_code
_entity_poly.pdbx_strand_id
1 'polypeptide(L)'
;MPFAACRASSVVFRAIATDSLAAASQLLADVQRFGLQMVEFRMMVDGEGGAAIDFGIEARPDRDPVVLCSRFARRPALRSVEVVGRSPVKT
;
A
#
# COMPACT_ATOMS: atom_id res chain seq x y z
N MET A 1 17.12 23.36 2.17
CA MET A 1 16.81 22.84 1.80
C MET A 1 16.52 21.96 1.52
N PRO A 2 16.32 21.97 1.58
CA PRO A 2 15.90 21.11 1.23
C PRO A 2 15.86 20.14 0.83
N PHE A 3 15.66 19.91 0.61
CA PHE A 3 15.46 19.09 0.46
C PHE A 3 15.63 18.19 -0.18
N ALA A 4 16.09 18.39 -0.42
CA ALA A 4 16.54 17.27 -1.22
C ALA A 4 15.75 16.03 -0.86
N ALA A 5 15.15 16.08 0.22
CA ALA A 5 14.22 15.06 0.62
C ALA A 5 13.19 14.80 -0.48
N CYS A 6 13.04 15.72 -1.34
CA CYS A 6 12.08 15.60 -2.43
C CYS A 6 12.37 14.45 -3.35
N ARG A 7 13.51 13.80 -3.15
CA ARG A 7 13.84 12.68 -3.99
C ARG A 7 13.26 11.36 -3.52
N ALA A 8 12.65 11.39 -2.37
CA ALA A 8 11.98 10.20 -1.89
C ALA A 8 10.97 9.73 -2.92
N SER A 9 10.85 8.45 -3.08
CA SER A 9 9.86 7.88 -3.96
C SER A 9 8.98 6.93 -3.18
N SER A 10 7.85 6.60 -3.75
CA SER A 10 6.94 5.64 -3.14
C SER A 10 6.76 4.45 -4.06
N VAL A 11 6.47 3.32 -3.46
CA VAL A 11 6.04 2.13 -4.18
C VAL A 11 4.54 2.05 -4.03
N VAL A 12 3.83 1.94 -5.14
CA VAL A 12 2.37 1.92 -5.14
C VAL A 12 1.89 0.50 -5.36
N PHE A 13 0.97 0.09 -4.51
CA PHE A 13 0.35 -1.22 -4.57
C PHE A 13 -1.13 -1.06 -4.86
N ARG A 14 -1.70 -2.03 -5.55
CA ARG A 14 -3.13 -2.12 -5.74
C ARG A 14 -3.64 -3.40 -5.15
N ALA A 15 -4.62 -3.30 -4.28
CA ALA A 15 -5.24 -4.45 -3.64
C ALA A 15 -6.71 -4.50 -4.01
N ILE A 16 -7.21 -5.69 -4.28
CA ILE A 16 -8.63 -5.91 -4.49
C ILE A 16 -9.15 -6.63 -3.25
N ALA A 17 -10.15 -6.06 -2.63
CA ALA A 17 -10.67 -6.52 -1.36
C ALA A 17 -12.07 -7.06 -1.50
N THR A 18 -12.38 -8.12 -0.76
CA THR A 18 -13.73 -8.67 -0.66
C THR A 18 -14.54 -7.98 0.44
N ASP A 19 -13.83 -7.43 1.43
CA ASP A 19 -14.44 -6.69 2.54
C ASP A 19 -13.62 -5.43 2.75
N SER A 20 -14.22 -4.30 2.43
CA SER A 20 -13.49 -3.04 2.39
C SER A 20 -12.94 -2.62 3.76
N LEU A 21 -13.74 -2.73 4.79
CA LEU A 21 -13.30 -2.29 6.13
C LEU A 21 -12.26 -3.23 6.72
N ALA A 22 -12.48 -4.53 6.59
CA ALA A 22 -11.52 -5.51 7.08
C ALA A 22 -10.19 -5.37 6.35
N ALA A 23 -10.24 -5.19 5.03
CA ALA A 23 -9.03 -5.05 4.23
C ALA A 23 -8.26 -3.78 4.61
N ALA A 24 -8.96 -2.66 4.75
CA ALA A 24 -8.32 -1.41 5.13
C ALA A 24 -7.63 -1.54 6.49
N SER A 25 -8.34 -2.09 7.48
CA SER A 25 -7.78 -2.31 8.81
C SER A 25 -6.55 -3.19 8.77
N GLN A 26 -6.62 -4.29 8.02
CA GLN A 26 -5.52 -5.23 7.94
C GLN A 26 -4.31 -4.64 7.25
N LEU A 27 -4.53 -3.90 6.16
CA LEU A 27 -3.42 -3.26 5.45
C LEU A 27 -2.75 -2.19 6.29
N LEU A 28 -3.54 -1.36 6.97
CA LEU A 28 -2.97 -0.32 7.81
C LEU A 28 -2.20 -0.91 8.98
N ALA A 29 -2.71 -1.98 9.57
CA ALA A 29 -2.02 -2.67 10.65
C ALA A 29 -0.70 -3.28 10.18
N ASP A 30 -0.69 -3.86 8.98
CA ASP A 30 0.52 -4.46 8.44
C ASP A 30 1.57 -3.40 8.11
N VAL A 31 1.15 -2.28 7.53
CA VAL A 31 2.07 -1.17 7.25
C VAL A 31 2.73 -0.72 8.55
N GLN A 32 1.95 -0.57 9.59
CA GLN A 32 2.47 -0.16 10.88
C GLN A 32 3.39 -1.23 11.49
N ARG A 33 2.97 -2.48 11.43
CA ARG A 33 3.74 -3.57 12.00
C ARG A 33 5.08 -3.76 11.30
N PHE A 34 5.11 -3.56 9.98
CA PHE A 34 6.35 -3.70 9.22
C PHE A 34 7.23 -2.47 9.31
N GLY A 35 6.81 -1.45 10.03
CA GLY A 35 7.60 -0.22 10.18
C GLY A 35 7.69 0.60 8.92
N LEU A 36 6.67 0.54 8.08
CA LEU A 36 6.65 1.26 6.81
C LEU A 36 5.98 2.61 6.97
N GLN A 37 6.35 3.54 6.11
CA GLN A 37 5.76 4.87 6.09
C GLN A 37 4.76 4.94 4.94
N MET A 38 3.50 5.10 5.26
CA MET A 38 2.47 5.25 4.25
C MET A 38 2.45 6.70 3.76
N VAL A 39 2.44 6.88 2.46
CA VAL A 39 2.40 8.20 1.85
C VAL A 39 1.11 8.47 1.11
N GLU A 40 0.35 7.42 0.82
CA GLU A 40 -0.90 7.58 0.09
C GLU A 40 -1.81 6.39 0.38
N PHE A 41 -3.09 6.65 0.51
CA PHE A 41 -4.08 5.59 0.69
C PHE A 41 -5.37 6.03 0.03
N ARG A 42 -5.84 5.23 -0.90
CA ARG A 42 -7.06 5.53 -1.64
C ARG A 42 -7.90 4.28 -1.72
N MET A 43 -9.16 4.39 -1.37
CA MET A 43 -10.06 3.25 -1.41
C MET A 43 -11.33 3.61 -2.16
N MET A 44 -11.67 2.80 -3.14
CA MET A 44 -12.92 2.93 -3.85
C MET A 44 -13.78 1.72 -3.54
N VAL A 45 -14.88 1.96 -2.84
CA VAL A 45 -15.77 0.90 -2.41
C VAL A 45 -16.78 0.63 -3.53
N ASP A 46 -16.98 -0.64 -3.85
CA ASP A 46 -18.05 -1.00 -4.79
C ASP A 46 -19.38 -1.16 -4.04
N GLY A 47 -20.44 -1.45 -4.75
CA GLY A 47 -21.76 -1.57 -4.15
C GLY A 47 -22.01 -2.88 -3.41
N GLU A 48 -21.01 -3.76 -3.36
CA GLU A 48 -21.17 -5.09 -2.80
C GLU A 48 -20.28 -5.36 -1.59
N GLY A 49 -19.74 -4.31 -1.01
CA GLY A 49 -18.91 -4.42 0.16
C GLY A 49 -17.42 -4.60 -0.11
N GLY A 50 -17.04 -4.84 -1.36
CA GLY A 50 -15.65 -4.94 -1.75
C GLY A 50 -15.05 -3.58 -2.06
N ALA A 51 -13.78 -3.56 -2.39
CA ALA A 51 -13.11 -2.30 -2.71
C ALA A 51 -11.84 -2.54 -3.52
N ALA A 52 -11.44 -1.52 -4.25
CA ALA A 52 -10.11 -1.42 -4.83
C ALA A 52 -9.33 -0.43 -3.99
N ILE A 53 -8.17 -0.82 -3.52
CA ILE A 53 -7.35 0.00 -2.64
C ILE A 53 -6.01 0.24 -3.32
N ASP A 54 -5.68 1.51 -3.54
CA ASP A 54 -4.35 1.90 -4.00
C ASP A 54 -3.64 2.55 -2.82
N PHE A 55 -2.48 2.03 -2.48
CA PHE A 55 -1.72 2.63 -1.39
C PHE A 55 -0.24 2.70 -1.75
N GLY A 56 0.36 3.78 -1.32
CA GLY A 56 1.79 4.01 -1.55
C GLY A 56 2.52 4.04 -0.24
N ILE A 57 3.68 3.41 -0.23
CA ILE A 57 4.57 3.45 0.92
C ILE A 57 5.92 3.98 0.47
N GLU A 58 6.63 4.58 1.40
CA GLU A 58 7.95 5.12 1.11
C GLU A 58 8.88 4.00 0.66
N ALA A 59 9.54 4.20 -0.47
CA ALA A 59 10.49 3.22 -0.98
C ALA A 59 11.74 3.21 -0.12
N ARG A 60 12.19 2.03 0.26
CA ARG A 60 13.37 1.85 1.09
C ARG A 60 14.24 0.76 0.51
N PRO A 61 15.55 0.97 0.49
CA PRO A 61 16.45 -0.04 -0.10
C PRO A 61 16.42 -1.38 0.61
N ASP A 62 16.07 -1.39 1.90
CA ASP A 62 16.01 -2.61 2.69
C ASP A 62 14.67 -3.33 2.60
N ARG A 63 13.77 -2.85 1.75
CA ARG A 63 12.43 -3.44 1.63
C ARG A 63 12.15 -3.76 0.17
N ASP A 64 12.00 -5.03 -0.12
CA ASP A 64 11.70 -5.50 -1.47
C ASP A 64 10.19 -5.43 -1.70
N PRO A 65 9.72 -4.64 -2.68
CA PRO A 65 8.28 -4.53 -2.93
C PRO A 65 7.60 -5.87 -3.23
N VAL A 66 8.29 -6.78 -3.88
CA VAL A 66 7.71 -8.08 -4.21
C VAL A 66 7.45 -8.90 -2.94
N VAL A 67 8.38 -8.84 -2.00
CA VAL A 67 8.21 -9.52 -0.71
C VAL A 67 7.07 -8.90 0.08
N LEU A 68 6.99 -7.58 0.10
CA LEU A 68 5.91 -6.88 0.78
C LEU A 68 4.56 -7.23 0.16
N CYS A 69 4.49 -7.26 -1.15
CA CYS A 69 3.29 -7.63 -1.87
C CYS A 69 2.79 -9.01 -1.44
N SER A 70 3.69 -9.97 -1.38
CA SER A 70 3.38 -11.31 -0.93
C SER A 70 2.83 -11.35 0.48
N ARG A 71 3.39 -10.54 1.37
CA ARG A 71 2.95 -10.49 2.74
C ARG A 71 1.57 -9.87 2.89
N PHE A 72 1.34 -8.77 2.18
CA PHE A 72 0.01 -8.15 2.18
C PHE A 72 -1.05 -9.10 1.64
N ALA A 73 -0.70 -9.87 0.62
CA ALA A 73 -1.65 -10.75 -0.04
C ALA A 73 -2.10 -11.92 0.83
N ARG A 74 -1.47 -12.14 1.97
CA ARG A 74 -1.86 -13.22 2.88
C ARG A 74 -3.14 -12.95 3.64
N ARG A 75 -3.62 -11.72 3.62
CA ARG A 75 -4.81 -11.36 4.40
C ARG A 75 -6.07 -11.91 3.72
N PRO A 76 -6.95 -12.55 4.49
CA PRO A 76 -8.15 -13.16 3.91
C PRO A 76 -9.10 -12.17 3.26
N ALA A 77 -9.10 -10.93 3.71
CA ALA A 77 -9.98 -9.91 3.13
C ALA A 77 -9.49 -9.42 1.77
N LEU A 78 -8.30 -9.84 1.34
CA LEU A 78 -7.74 -9.41 0.07
C LEU A 78 -7.77 -10.56 -0.94
N ARG A 79 -8.28 -10.28 -2.12
CA ARG A 79 -8.28 -11.24 -3.22
C ARG A 79 -6.96 -11.22 -3.96
N SER A 80 -6.39 -10.06 -4.12
CA SER A 80 -5.13 -9.89 -4.84
C SER A 80 -4.44 -8.62 -4.39
N VAL A 81 -3.13 -8.62 -4.48
CA VAL A 81 -2.30 -7.45 -4.26
C VAL A 81 -1.23 -7.47 -5.34
N GLU A 82 -1.00 -6.33 -5.96
CA GLU A 82 0.05 -6.24 -6.98
C GLU A 82 0.81 -4.95 -6.82
N VAL A 83 2.05 -4.95 -7.27
CA VAL A 83 2.86 -3.74 -7.34
C VAL A 83 2.50 -3.01 -8.62
N VAL A 84 2.02 -1.80 -8.50
CA VAL A 84 1.65 -1.00 -9.67
C VAL A 84 2.86 -0.29 -10.24
N GLY A 85 3.74 0.21 -9.37
CA GLY A 85 4.91 0.93 -9.83
C GLY A 85 5.48 1.82 -8.76
N ARG A 86 6.29 2.76 -9.18
CA ARG A 86 6.91 3.73 -8.29
C ARG A 86 6.51 5.12 -8.72
N SER A 87 6.32 5.97 -7.74
CA SER A 87 6.00 7.37 -7.99
C SER A 87 6.89 8.25 -7.16
N PRO A 88 7.31 9.40 -7.68
CA PRO A 88 8.01 10.37 -6.85
C PRO A 88 7.03 10.95 -5.83
N VAL A 89 7.52 11.16 -4.62
CA VAL A 89 6.73 11.81 -3.58
C VAL A 89 6.81 13.31 -3.82
N LYS A 90 5.64 13.93 -3.91
CA LYS A 90 5.58 15.38 -4.03
C LYS A 90 5.56 16.01 -2.66
N THR A 91 6.34 17.01 -2.49
CA THR A 91 6.40 17.73 -1.23
C THR A 91 5.97 19.17 -1.40
#